data_a7656bdbb658c3c5d6e30256eab93e6d
#
_entry.id   a7656bdbb658c3c5d6e30256eab93e6d
#
_cell.length_a   1.000
_cell.length_b   1.000
_cell.length_c   1.000
_cell.angle_alpha   90.00
_cell.angle_beta   90.00
_cell.angle_gamma   90.00
#
_symmetry.space_group_name_H-M   'P 1'
#
loop_
_entity.id
_entity.type
_entity.pdbx_description
1 polymer ?
#
loop_
_entity_poly.entity_id
_entity_poly.type
_entity_poly.pdbx_seq_one_letter_code
_entity_poly.pdbx_strand_id
1 'polypeptide(L)'
;MKIRNFVHKGLKKLYLEDTSKGLPADAVDKLRAMLTFLQDTQDPEKLRSFPLWKAHQLTGDRQGFWILHVTRNWRLTFQIEDDEICDVNYEDYH
;
A
#
# COMPACT_ATOMS: atom_id res chain seq x y z
N MET A 1 3.57 -11.39 2.57
CA MET A 1 5.00 -11.10 2.26
C MET A 1 5.55 -10.11 3.27
N LYS A 2 6.83 -10.20 3.56
CA LYS A 2 7.48 -9.23 4.44
C LYS A 2 7.44 -7.83 3.82
N ILE A 3 7.12 -6.82 4.64
CA ILE A 3 7.20 -5.42 4.24
C ILE A 3 8.57 -4.92 4.64
N ARG A 4 9.42 -4.61 3.64
CA ARG A 4 10.82 -4.28 3.85
C ARG A 4 11.02 -2.85 4.33
N ASN A 5 10.38 -1.89 3.68
CA ASN A 5 10.58 -0.48 3.99
C ASN A 5 9.41 0.39 3.54
N PHE A 6 9.36 1.60 4.08
CA PHE A 6 8.33 2.59 3.78
C PHE A 6 8.99 3.88 3.31
N VAL A 7 8.38 4.53 2.33
CA VAL A 7 8.73 5.88 1.92
C VAL A 7 7.99 6.89 2.79
N HIS A 8 6.70 6.64 3.05
CA HIS A 8 5.84 7.53 3.82
C HIS A 8 5.99 7.30 5.31
N LYS A 9 6.40 8.33 6.06
CA LYS A 9 6.67 8.21 7.50
C LYS A 9 5.42 7.86 8.31
N GLY A 10 4.28 8.42 7.94
CA GLY A 10 3.01 8.14 8.61
C GLY A 10 2.59 6.68 8.48
N LEU A 11 2.80 6.09 7.30
CA LEU A 11 2.53 4.66 7.10
C LEU A 11 3.44 3.79 7.96
N LYS A 12 4.70 4.15 8.03
CA LYS A 12 5.66 3.40 8.83
C LYS A 12 5.24 3.38 10.30
N LYS A 13 4.82 4.53 10.82
CA LYS A 13 4.37 4.63 12.21
C LYS A 13 3.08 3.87 12.44
N LEU A 14 2.17 3.90 11.48
CA LEU A 14 0.94 3.13 11.57
C LEU A 14 1.25 1.63 11.67
N TYR A 15 2.16 1.17 10.83
CA TYR A 15 2.51 -0.25 10.77
C TYR A 15 3.32 -0.72 11.98
N LEU A 16 4.30 0.06 12.40
CA LEU A 16 5.22 -0.36 13.47
C LEU A 16 4.76 0.03 14.87
N GLU A 17 4.08 1.17 15.01
CA GLU A 17 3.73 1.73 16.32
C GLU A 17 2.23 1.85 16.55
N ASP A 18 1.43 1.45 15.57
CA ASP A 18 -0.03 1.50 15.65
C ASP A 18 -0.57 2.91 15.94
N THR A 19 0.12 3.92 15.45
CA THR A 19 -0.34 5.31 15.56
C THR A 19 -0.81 5.85 14.22
N SER A 20 -1.94 6.55 14.23
CA SER A 20 -2.53 7.13 13.03
C SER A 20 -2.14 8.59 12.82
N LYS A 21 -1.25 9.12 13.66
CA LYS A 21 -0.81 10.51 13.57
C LYS A 21 -0.21 10.80 12.19
N GLY A 22 -0.66 11.86 11.55
CA GLY A 22 -0.18 12.25 10.23
C GLY A 22 -0.93 11.61 9.07
N LEU A 23 -1.99 10.83 9.36
CA LEU A 23 -2.82 10.21 8.33
C LEU A 23 -4.26 10.71 8.45
N PRO A 24 -4.98 10.89 7.32
CA PRO A 24 -6.39 11.27 7.37
C PRO A 24 -7.23 10.18 8.05
N ALA A 25 -8.16 10.61 8.90
CA ALA A 25 -9.00 9.66 9.65
C ALA A 25 -9.78 8.71 8.75
N ASP A 26 -10.24 9.18 7.58
CA ASP A 26 -11.01 8.36 6.66
C ASP A 26 -10.18 7.30 5.92
N ALA A 27 -8.85 7.41 5.98
CA ALA A 27 -7.95 6.47 5.32
C ALA A 27 -7.39 5.40 6.26
N VAL A 28 -7.39 5.65 7.56
CA VAL A 28 -6.67 4.80 8.53
C VAL A 28 -7.12 3.35 8.49
N ASP A 29 -8.42 3.09 8.56
CA ASP A 29 -8.92 1.71 8.57
C ASP A 29 -8.62 0.99 7.26
N LYS A 30 -8.73 1.70 6.14
CA LYS A 30 -8.42 1.13 4.83
C LYS A 30 -6.94 0.79 4.71
N LEU A 31 -6.08 1.71 5.17
CA LEU A 31 -4.63 1.47 5.15
C LEU A 31 -4.23 0.31 6.04
N ARG A 32 -4.83 0.19 7.24
CA ARG A 32 -4.57 -0.96 8.11
C ARG A 32 -4.95 -2.27 7.43
N ALA A 33 -6.12 -2.31 6.79
CA ALA A 33 -6.57 -3.51 6.09
C ALA A 33 -5.64 -3.89 4.95
N MET A 34 -5.20 -2.89 4.18
CA MET A 34 -4.29 -3.11 3.06
C MET A 34 -2.93 -3.62 3.53
N LEU A 35 -2.35 -2.97 4.54
CA LEU A 35 -1.05 -3.39 5.07
C LEU A 35 -1.10 -4.78 5.67
N THR A 36 -2.17 -5.11 6.39
CA THR A 36 -2.36 -6.44 6.96
C THR A 36 -2.44 -7.50 5.87
N PHE A 37 -3.21 -7.22 4.82
CA PHE A 37 -3.32 -8.17 3.71
C PHE A 37 -1.98 -8.37 3.01
N LEU A 38 -1.24 -7.29 2.77
CA LEU A 38 0.09 -7.38 2.14
C LEU A 38 1.05 -8.22 2.98
N GLN A 39 1.01 -8.05 4.30
CA GLN A 39 1.86 -8.83 5.19
C GLN A 39 1.51 -10.32 5.17
N ASP A 40 0.22 -10.65 5.07
CA ASP A 40 -0.25 -12.02 5.19
C ASP A 40 -0.26 -12.80 3.89
N THR A 41 -0.37 -12.12 2.74
CA THR A 41 -0.45 -12.81 1.46
C THR A 41 0.90 -13.25 0.94
N GLN A 42 0.91 -14.37 0.21
CA GLN A 42 2.08 -14.84 -0.54
C GLN A 42 1.92 -14.62 -2.04
N ASP A 43 0.74 -14.17 -2.47
CA ASP A 43 0.44 -14.00 -3.89
C ASP A 43 -0.15 -12.61 -4.13
N PRO A 44 0.60 -11.70 -4.76
CA PRO A 44 0.12 -10.33 -5.00
C PRO A 44 -1.09 -10.27 -5.93
N GLU A 45 -1.30 -11.27 -6.77
CA GLU A 45 -2.46 -11.29 -7.66
C GLU A 45 -3.78 -11.37 -6.89
N LYS A 46 -3.75 -11.82 -5.63
CA LYS A 46 -4.94 -11.85 -4.78
C LYS A 46 -5.43 -10.45 -4.40
N LEU A 47 -4.59 -9.43 -4.55
CA LEU A 47 -5.01 -8.04 -4.37
C LEU A 47 -6.15 -7.67 -5.31
N ARG A 48 -6.21 -8.29 -6.47
CA ARG A 48 -7.25 -8.03 -7.47
C ARG A 48 -8.63 -8.56 -7.06
N SER A 49 -8.70 -9.37 -6.00
CA SER A 49 -9.98 -9.89 -5.51
C SER A 49 -10.76 -8.88 -4.67
N PHE A 50 -10.18 -7.71 -4.41
CA PHE A 50 -10.84 -6.62 -3.69
C PHE A 50 -11.26 -5.53 -4.68
N PRO A 51 -12.52 -5.53 -5.17
CA PRO A 51 -12.93 -4.62 -6.24
C PRO A 51 -12.71 -3.15 -5.93
N LEU A 52 -12.93 -2.75 -4.66
CA LEU A 52 -12.79 -1.35 -4.28
C LEU A 52 -11.33 -0.87 -4.25
N TRP A 53 -10.38 -1.78 -4.14
CA TRP A 53 -8.97 -1.42 -4.13
C TRP A 53 -8.43 -1.15 -5.53
N LYS A 54 -9.09 -1.67 -6.56
CA LYS A 54 -8.72 -1.49 -7.98
C LYS A 54 -7.23 -1.73 -8.22
N ALA A 55 -6.71 -2.79 -7.62
CA ALA A 55 -5.28 -3.13 -7.68
C ALA A 55 -4.81 -3.31 -9.12
N HIS A 56 -3.72 -2.62 -9.47
CA HIS A 56 -3.10 -2.77 -10.80
C HIS A 56 -1.63 -2.40 -10.73
N GLN A 57 -0.90 -2.82 -11.75
CA GLN A 57 0.50 -2.47 -11.89
C GLN A 57 0.68 -1.36 -12.91
N LEU A 58 1.65 -0.47 -12.64
CA LEU A 58 1.96 0.62 -13.54
C LEU A 58 2.86 0.17 -14.68
N THR A 59 2.81 0.93 -15.78
CA THR A 59 3.71 0.80 -16.92
C THR A 59 4.51 2.11 -17.04
N GLY A 60 5.49 2.13 -17.96
CA GLY A 60 6.33 3.31 -18.17
C GLY A 60 7.40 3.45 -17.09
N ASP A 61 7.62 4.67 -16.62
CA ASP A 61 8.72 4.98 -15.70
C ASP A 61 8.59 4.28 -14.35
N ARG A 62 7.37 3.93 -13.96
CA ARG A 62 7.12 3.24 -12.68
C ARG A 62 6.67 1.80 -12.91
N GLN A 63 7.17 1.19 -13.98
CA GLN A 63 6.81 -0.18 -14.32
C GLN A 63 7.07 -1.13 -13.14
N GLY A 64 6.08 -1.97 -12.87
CA GLY A 64 6.17 -2.95 -11.79
C GLY A 64 5.63 -2.48 -10.46
N PHE A 65 5.44 -1.16 -10.27
CA PHE A 65 4.80 -0.68 -9.05
C PHE A 65 3.33 -1.10 -9.04
N TRP A 66 2.89 -1.53 -7.87
CA TRP A 66 1.48 -1.78 -7.62
C TRP A 66 0.82 -0.54 -7.06
N ILE A 67 -0.44 -0.32 -7.45
CA ILE A 67 -1.26 0.77 -6.94
C ILE A 67 -2.56 0.23 -6.39
N LEU A 68 -2.93 0.67 -5.17
CA LEU A 68 -4.22 0.40 -4.56
C LEU A 68 -4.94 1.73 -4.32
N HIS A 69 -6.23 1.79 -4.64
CA HIS A 69 -7.05 2.97 -4.34
C HIS A 69 -7.41 2.97 -2.85
N VAL A 70 -7.05 4.03 -2.15
CA VAL A 70 -7.38 4.20 -0.73
C VAL A 70 -8.61 5.07 -0.58
N THR A 71 -8.52 6.30 -1.08
CA THR A 71 -9.64 7.24 -1.17
C THR A 71 -9.65 7.82 -2.58
N ARG A 72 -10.55 8.76 -2.85
CA ARG A 72 -10.75 9.27 -4.21
C ARG A 72 -9.45 9.68 -4.91
N ASN A 73 -8.59 10.44 -4.22
CA ASN A 73 -7.36 10.97 -4.81
C ASN A 73 -6.09 10.35 -4.26
N TRP A 74 -6.19 9.45 -3.29
CA TRP A 74 -5.02 8.91 -2.61
C TRP A 74 -4.82 7.43 -2.91
N ARG A 75 -3.55 7.05 -3.07
CA ARG A 75 -3.17 5.69 -3.46
C ARG A 75 -2.09 5.16 -2.53
N LEU A 76 -2.17 3.87 -2.24
CA LEU A 76 -1.07 3.13 -1.63
C LEU A 76 -0.27 2.53 -2.76
N THR A 77 1.04 2.80 -2.80
CA THR A 77 1.92 2.30 -3.85
C THR A 77 3.08 1.52 -3.24
N PHE A 78 3.56 0.54 -3.97
CA PHE A 78 4.68 -0.28 -3.52
C PHE A 78 5.20 -1.10 -4.69
N GLN A 79 6.38 -1.69 -4.50
CA GLN A 79 6.88 -2.66 -5.46
C GLN A 79 7.24 -3.95 -4.74
N ILE A 80 7.37 -5.02 -5.48
CA ILE A 80 7.72 -6.33 -4.95
C ILE A 80 9.07 -6.73 -5.54
N GLU A 81 10.00 -7.09 -4.66
CA GLU A 81 11.35 -7.44 -5.05
C GLU A 81 11.83 -8.57 -4.14
N ASP A 82 12.30 -9.66 -4.73
CA ASP A 82 12.75 -10.84 -3.98
C ASP A 82 11.70 -11.36 -2.98
N ASP A 83 10.44 -11.37 -3.41
CA ASP A 83 9.30 -11.80 -2.60
C ASP A 83 9.07 -10.94 -1.35
N GLU A 84 9.58 -9.71 -1.35
CA GLU A 84 9.34 -8.73 -0.30
C GLU A 84 8.68 -7.48 -0.87
N ILE A 85 7.89 -6.83 -0.04
CA ILE A 85 7.22 -5.58 -0.39
C ILE A 85 8.12 -4.43 0.02
N CYS A 86 8.40 -3.53 -0.91
CA CYS A 86 9.30 -2.41 -0.64
C CYS A 86 8.77 -1.09 -1.19
N ASP A 87 9.33 -0.01 -0.66
CA ASP A 87 9.01 1.38 -1.05
C ASP A 87 7.52 1.67 -0.92
N VAL A 88 6.93 1.25 0.20
CA VAL A 88 5.51 1.48 0.45
C VAL A 88 5.29 2.97 0.69
N ASN A 89 4.40 3.57 -0.11
CA ASN A 89 4.14 4.99 -0.07
C ASN A 89 2.64 5.27 -0.12
N TYR A 90 2.25 6.45 0.35
CA TYR A 90 0.89 6.94 0.33
C TYR A 90 0.92 8.24 -0.47
N GLU A 91 0.36 8.23 -1.67
CA GLU A 91 0.55 9.29 -2.65
C GLU A 91 -0.76 9.93 -3.07
N ASP A 92 -0.70 11.25 -3.28
CA ASP A 92 -1.81 12.02 -3.82
C ASP A 92 -1.79 11.87 -5.35
N TYR A 93 -2.91 11.38 -5.89
CA TYR A 93 -3.02 11.06 -7.32
C TYR A 93 -4.16 11.86 -7.93
N HIS A 94 -3.86 13.05 -8.35
CA HIS A 94 -4.82 13.91 -9.02
C HIS A 94 -4.77 13.69 -10.53
#